data_57d7cc335b29355c51c4c0518a6c342b
#
_entry.id   57d7cc335b29355c51c4c0518a6c342b
#
_cell.length_a   1.000
_cell.length_b   1.000
_cell.length_c   1.000
_cell.angle_alpha   90.00
_cell.angle_beta   90.00
_cell.angle_gamma   90.00
#
_symmetry.space_group_name_H-M   'P 1'
#
loop_
_entity.id
_entity.type
_entity.pdbx_description
1 polymer ?
#
loop_
_entity_poly.entity_id
_entity_poly.type
_entity_poly.pdbx_seq_one_letter_code
_entity_poly.pdbx_strand_id
1 'polypeptide(L)'
;MPITRLVELQDIDSQLEDLNSLLGDLPKMVDELNEKENSIKNKVEADKTSLKDISLNTSKSETANQEIQSKIDKLTDQLFLVTNNKQYDALTSEIEHLKAQKEEHETLLITYLEDKESLEKNVKNNESSLEELKTDLESRRNK
;
A
#
# COMPACT_ATOMS: atom_id res chain seq x y z
N MET A 1 0.32 -47.85 49.49
CA MET A 1 1.14 -48.76 48.68
C MET A 1 2.20 -47.97 47.91
N PRO A 2 3.42 -48.40 47.89
CA PRO A 2 4.52 -47.59 47.31
C PRO A 2 4.42 -47.41 45.78
N ILE A 3 3.85 -48.34 45.03
CA ILE A 3 3.71 -48.25 43.58
C ILE A 3 2.68 -47.15 43.17
N THR A 4 1.59 -47.03 43.93
CA THR A 4 0.56 -46.03 43.68
C THR A 4 1.08 -44.61 43.88
N ARG A 5 1.87 -44.39 44.91
CA ARG A 5 2.53 -43.09 45.20
C ARG A 5 3.57 -42.72 44.16
N LEU A 6 4.29 -43.67 43.58
CA LEU A 6 5.26 -43.45 42.52
C LEU A 6 4.57 -43.01 41.24
N VAL A 7 3.46 -43.62 40.88
CA VAL A 7 2.66 -43.24 39.70
C VAL A 7 2.06 -41.84 39.87
N GLU A 8 1.54 -41.51 41.05
CA GLU A 8 1.02 -40.17 41.35
C GLU A 8 2.08 -39.10 41.24
N LEU A 9 3.30 -39.36 41.74
CA LEU A 9 4.44 -38.43 41.63
C LEU A 9 4.87 -38.22 40.18
N GLN A 10 4.88 -39.27 39.35
CA GLN A 10 5.20 -39.19 37.96
C GLN A 10 4.17 -38.37 37.19
N ASP A 11 2.90 -38.50 37.49
CA ASP A 11 1.81 -37.70 36.88
C ASP A 11 1.94 -36.24 37.21
N ILE A 12 2.26 -35.91 38.48
CA ILE A 12 2.49 -34.51 38.90
C ILE A 12 3.69 -33.91 38.20
N ASP A 13 4.79 -34.66 38.07
CA ASP A 13 6.01 -34.22 37.37
C ASP A 13 5.74 -33.94 35.89
N SER A 14 4.97 -34.82 35.20
CA SER A 14 4.55 -34.62 33.83
C SER A 14 3.69 -33.36 33.67
N GLN A 15 2.74 -33.13 34.56
CA GLN A 15 1.91 -31.92 34.58
C GLN A 15 2.71 -30.67 34.77
N LEU A 16 3.71 -30.69 35.64
CA LEU A 16 4.62 -29.56 35.84
C LEU A 16 5.49 -29.27 34.64
N GLU A 17 5.98 -30.28 33.94
CA GLU A 17 6.74 -30.15 32.71
C GLU A 17 5.89 -29.51 31.61
N ASP A 18 4.66 -29.98 31.41
CA ASP A 18 3.70 -29.44 30.46
C ASP A 18 3.40 -27.98 30.77
N LEU A 19 3.17 -27.63 32.02
CA LEU A 19 2.90 -26.27 32.45
C LEU A 19 4.11 -25.36 32.19
N ASN A 20 5.32 -25.81 32.50
CA ASN A 20 6.56 -25.07 32.27
C ASN A 20 6.80 -24.84 30.75
N SER A 21 6.51 -25.83 29.93
CA SER A 21 6.57 -25.69 28.46
C SER A 21 5.60 -24.62 27.95
N LEU A 22 4.37 -24.64 28.44
CA LEU A 22 3.34 -23.64 28.08
C LEU A 22 3.76 -22.23 28.53
N LEU A 23 4.29 -22.10 29.74
CA LEU A 23 4.78 -20.83 30.28
C LEU A 23 6.00 -20.30 29.53
N GLY A 24 6.88 -21.21 29.07
CA GLY A 24 8.04 -20.85 28.24
C GLY A 24 7.69 -20.43 26.85
N ASP A 25 6.62 -21.00 26.25
CA ASP A 25 6.16 -20.68 24.91
C ASP A 25 5.39 -19.36 24.83
N LEU A 26 4.72 -18.93 25.91
CA LEU A 26 3.96 -17.68 25.94
C LEU A 26 4.80 -16.44 25.61
N PRO A 27 5.99 -16.21 26.19
CA PRO A 27 6.83 -15.08 25.80
C PRO A 27 7.25 -15.11 24.34
N LYS A 28 7.56 -16.28 23.80
CA LYS A 28 7.89 -16.47 22.38
C LYS A 28 6.73 -16.07 21.49
N MET A 29 5.52 -16.50 21.82
CA MET A 29 4.32 -16.17 21.08
C MET A 29 4.04 -14.66 21.08
N VAL A 30 4.22 -14.01 22.23
CA VAL A 30 4.06 -12.55 22.37
C VAL A 30 5.11 -11.82 21.52
N ASP A 31 6.37 -12.27 21.55
CA ASP A 31 7.46 -11.69 20.75
C ASP A 31 7.18 -11.82 19.25
N GLU A 32 6.71 -12.97 18.81
CA GLU A 32 6.32 -13.20 17.39
C GLU A 32 5.19 -12.29 16.98
N LEU A 33 4.18 -12.10 17.82
CA LEU A 33 3.05 -11.20 17.57
C LEU A 33 3.50 -9.74 17.52
N ASN A 34 4.42 -9.33 18.39
CA ASN A 34 5.01 -8.00 18.37
C ASN A 34 5.81 -7.75 17.10
N GLU A 35 6.57 -8.73 16.63
CA GLU A 35 7.30 -8.65 15.36
C GLU A 35 6.34 -8.51 14.17
N LYS A 36 5.25 -9.27 14.16
CA LYS A 36 4.20 -9.16 13.14
C LYS A 36 3.56 -7.78 13.17
N GLU A 37 3.24 -7.26 14.34
CA GLU A 37 2.69 -5.92 14.52
C GLU A 37 3.62 -4.86 13.92
N ASN A 38 4.91 -4.91 14.26
CA ASN A 38 5.90 -3.98 13.73
C ASN A 38 6.05 -4.08 12.21
N SER A 39 6.07 -5.30 11.68
CA SER A 39 6.15 -5.55 10.24
C SER A 39 4.95 -4.94 9.50
N ILE A 40 3.74 -5.12 10.02
CA ILE A 40 2.52 -4.59 9.44
C ILE A 40 2.49 -3.06 9.53
N LYS A 41 2.90 -2.47 10.66
CA LYS A 41 3.01 -1.02 10.84
C LYS A 41 3.96 -0.41 9.82
N ASN A 42 5.10 -1.05 9.59
CA ASN A 42 6.09 -0.60 8.61
C ASN A 42 5.53 -0.65 7.20
N LYS A 43 4.78 -1.68 6.85
CA LYS A 43 4.09 -1.80 5.55
C LYS A 43 3.05 -0.70 5.36
N VAL A 44 2.24 -0.44 6.39
CA VAL A 44 1.22 0.61 6.37
C VAL A 44 1.87 1.98 6.15
N GLU A 45 2.95 2.27 6.85
CA GLU A 45 3.68 3.54 6.68
C GLU A 45 4.29 3.68 5.30
N ALA A 46 4.90 2.61 4.79
CA ALA A 46 5.46 2.58 3.44
C ALA A 46 4.37 2.81 2.38
N ASP A 47 3.22 2.16 2.53
CA ASP A 47 2.09 2.31 1.62
C ASP A 47 1.48 3.72 1.69
N LYS A 48 1.40 4.31 2.87
CA LYS A 48 0.94 5.71 3.05
C LYS A 48 1.88 6.70 2.37
N THR A 49 3.18 6.48 2.47
CA THR A 49 4.20 7.29 1.78
C THR A 49 4.03 7.16 0.26
N SER A 50 3.86 5.94 -0.23
CA SER A 50 3.60 5.67 -1.65
C SER A 50 2.32 6.35 -2.13
N LEU A 51 1.26 6.35 -1.31
CA LEU A 51 0.00 7.05 -1.62
C LEU A 51 0.21 8.56 -1.75
N LYS A 52 1.03 9.17 -0.90
CA LYS A 52 1.38 10.59 -0.99
C LYS A 52 2.12 10.89 -2.29
N ASP A 53 3.07 10.04 -2.66
CA ASP A 53 3.83 10.17 -3.90
C ASP A 53 2.92 10.05 -5.12
N ILE A 54 2.00 9.09 -5.11
CA ILE A 54 1.02 8.91 -6.18
C ILE A 54 0.12 10.14 -6.30
N SER A 55 -0.36 10.67 -5.18
CA SER A 55 -1.18 11.88 -5.13
C SER A 55 -0.46 13.07 -5.75
N LEU A 56 0.82 13.25 -5.42
CA LEU A 56 1.66 14.30 -5.97
C LEU A 56 1.87 14.13 -7.47
N ASN A 57 2.20 12.91 -7.90
CA ASN A 57 2.41 12.58 -9.31
C ASN A 57 1.13 12.73 -10.12
N THR A 58 -0.01 12.36 -9.56
CA THR A 58 -1.34 12.56 -10.16
C THR A 58 -1.60 14.05 -10.40
N SER A 59 -1.37 14.89 -9.40
CA SER A 59 -1.51 16.35 -9.52
C SER A 59 -0.60 16.92 -10.61
N LYS A 60 0.65 16.48 -10.65
CA LYS A 60 1.62 16.92 -11.66
C LYS A 60 1.16 16.54 -13.07
N SER A 61 0.69 15.32 -13.25
CA SER A 61 0.21 14.84 -14.55
C SER A 61 -1.06 15.56 -14.99
N GLU A 62 -1.98 15.82 -14.08
CA GLU A 62 -3.19 16.60 -14.36
C GLU A 62 -2.86 18.03 -14.78
N THR A 63 -1.93 18.68 -14.08
CA THR A 63 -1.46 20.03 -14.41
C THR A 63 -0.79 20.04 -15.78
N ALA A 64 0.08 19.06 -16.04
CA ALA A 64 0.74 18.90 -17.34
C ALA A 64 -0.28 18.74 -18.47
N ASN A 65 -1.32 17.93 -18.26
CA ASN A 65 -2.39 17.74 -19.24
C ASN A 65 -3.18 19.01 -19.51
N GLN A 66 -3.47 19.81 -18.48
CA GLN A 66 -4.14 21.10 -18.63
C GLN A 66 -3.29 22.06 -19.45
N GLU A 67 -2.00 22.13 -19.20
CA GLU A 67 -1.06 22.96 -19.96
C GLU A 67 -0.96 22.51 -21.42
N ILE A 68 -0.89 21.20 -21.65
CA ILE A 68 -0.86 20.62 -22.99
C ILE A 68 -2.15 20.96 -23.74
N GLN A 69 -3.29 20.80 -23.09
CA GLN A 69 -4.59 21.13 -23.70
C GLN A 69 -4.69 22.61 -24.07
N SER A 70 -4.20 23.51 -23.20
CA SER A 70 -4.13 24.93 -23.52
C SER A 70 -3.27 25.21 -24.74
N LYS A 71 -2.14 24.56 -24.87
CA LYS A 71 -1.24 24.67 -26.03
C LYS A 71 -1.92 24.16 -27.31
N ILE A 72 -2.60 23.03 -27.23
CA ILE A 72 -3.36 22.46 -28.36
C ILE A 72 -4.42 23.44 -28.83
N ASP A 73 -5.15 24.05 -27.89
CA ASP A 73 -6.22 25.01 -28.21
C ASP A 73 -5.66 26.26 -28.90
N LYS A 74 -4.54 26.78 -28.42
CA LYS A 74 -3.85 27.92 -29.04
C LYS A 74 -3.36 27.61 -30.44
N LEU A 75 -2.74 26.44 -30.63
CA LEU A 75 -2.24 26.02 -31.93
C LEU A 75 -3.38 25.75 -32.90
N THR A 76 -4.49 25.20 -32.44
CA THR A 76 -5.71 24.99 -33.22
C THR A 76 -6.28 26.32 -33.70
N ASP A 77 -6.31 27.34 -32.84
CA ASP A 77 -6.73 28.70 -33.19
C ASP A 77 -5.80 29.30 -34.26
N GLN A 78 -4.50 29.14 -34.13
CA GLN A 78 -3.50 29.55 -35.09
C GLN A 78 -3.69 28.86 -36.44
N LEU A 79 -4.09 27.59 -36.43
CA LEU A 79 -4.33 26.81 -37.65
C LEU A 79 -5.38 27.45 -38.57
N PHE A 80 -6.40 28.08 -37.99
CA PHE A 80 -7.45 28.79 -38.77
C PHE A 80 -6.94 30.08 -39.44
N LEU A 81 -5.80 30.60 -38.96
CA LEU A 81 -5.21 31.86 -39.46
C LEU A 81 -4.10 31.65 -40.48
N VAL A 82 -3.68 30.40 -40.69
CA VAL A 82 -2.56 30.07 -41.57
C VAL A 82 -2.97 30.11 -43.04
N THR A 83 -2.10 30.68 -43.85
CA THR A 83 -2.37 30.87 -45.31
C THR A 83 -1.47 30.02 -46.20
N ASN A 84 -0.42 29.36 -45.65
CA ASN A 84 0.46 28.52 -46.47
C ASN A 84 0.57 27.09 -45.90
N ASN A 85 0.82 26.14 -46.79
CA ASN A 85 0.85 24.71 -46.50
C ASN A 85 1.98 24.34 -45.55
N LYS A 86 3.12 25.02 -45.63
CA LYS A 86 4.28 24.72 -44.78
C LYS A 86 4.00 25.03 -43.31
N GLN A 87 3.36 26.18 -43.04
CA GLN A 87 2.92 26.54 -41.68
C GLN A 87 1.83 25.62 -41.18
N TYR A 88 0.88 25.25 -42.04
CA TYR A 88 -0.20 24.32 -41.73
C TYR A 88 0.36 22.97 -41.29
N ASP A 89 1.30 22.39 -42.05
CA ASP A 89 1.92 21.10 -41.76
C ASP A 89 2.72 21.16 -40.46
N ALA A 90 3.44 22.24 -40.22
CA ALA A 90 4.20 22.42 -38.98
C ALA A 90 3.29 22.47 -37.73
N LEU A 91 2.20 23.22 -37.81
CA LEU A 91 1.24 23.34 -36.72
C LEU A 91 0.49 22.02 -36.47
N THR A 92 0.09 21.32 -37.54
CA THR A 92 -0.58 20.03 -37.46
C THR A 92 0.34 18.99 -36.81
N SER A 93 1.62 18.98 -37.17
CA SER A 93 2.62 18.09 -36.61
C SER A 93 2.82 18.35 -35.10
N GLU A 94 2.89 19.62 -34.71
CA GLU A 94 3.01 20.01 -33.30
C GLU A 94 1.78 19.62 -32.50
N ILE A 95 0.58 19.83 -33.04
CA ILE A 95 -0.68 19.42 -32.39
C ILE A 95 -0.71 17.90 -32.18
N GLU A 96 -0.32 17.13 -33.19
CA GLU A 96 -0.25 15.65 -33.08
C GLU A 96 0.73 15.21 -32.00
N HIS A 97 1.88 15.86 -31.93
CA HIS A 97 2.88 15.59 -30.90
C HIS A 97 2.34 15.86 -29.50
N LEU A 98 1.66 16.98 -29.32
CA LEU A 98 1.04 17.36 -28.04
C LEU A 98 -0.10 16.41 -27.66
N LYS A 99 -0.90 15.96 -28.63
CA LYS A 99 -1.96 14.97 -28.38
C LYS A 99 -1.38 13.63 -27.92
N ALA A 100 -0.25 13.20 -28.51
CA ALA A 100 0.44 11.99 -28.09
C ALA A 100 0.96 12.10 -26.66
N GLN A 101 1.53 13.24 -26.27
CA GLN A 101 1.96 13.50 -24.90
C GLN A 101 0.80 13.49 -23.92
N LYS A 102 -0.33 14.05 -24.32
CA LYS A 102 -1.56 14.05 -23.53
C LYS A 102 -2.05 12.62 -23.25
N GLU A 103 -2.04 11.76 -24.27
CA GLU A 103 -2.40 10.35 -24.12
C GLU A 103 -1.47 9.61 -23.17
N GLU A 104 -0.16 9.89 -23.21
CA GLU A 104 0.81 9.32 -22.28
C GLU A 104 0.48 9.70 -20.84
N HIS A 105 0.17 10.96 -20.58
CA HIS A 105 -0.23 11.41 -19.25
C HIS A 105 -1.56 10.81 -18.80
N GLU A 106 -2.51 10.66 -19.71
CA GLU A 106 -3.80 10.01 -19.40
C GLU A 106 -3.60 8.55 -19.02
N THR A 107 -2.71 7.83 -19.71
CA THR A 107 -2.35 6.45 -19.39
C THR A 107 -1.69 6.37 -18.01
N LEU A 108 -0.78 7.30 -17.71
CA LEU A 108 -0.14 7.41 -16.39
C LEU A 108 -1.17 7.66 -15.28
N LEU A 109 -2.14 8.54 -15.54
CA LEU A 109 -3.20 8.83 -14.58
C LEU A 109 -4.05 7.60 -14.27
N ILE A 110 -4.36 6.78 -15.27
CA ILE A 110 -5.08 5.52 -15.07
C ILE A 110 -4.26 4.56 -14.21
N THR A 111 -2.97 4.44 -14.49
CA THR A 111 -2.04 3.61 -13.71
C THR A 111 -1.98 4.08 -12.26
N TYR A 112 -1.85 5.38 -12.04
CA TYR A 112 -1.82 5.97 -10.70
C TYR A 112 -3.12 5.70 -9.94
N LEU A 113 -4.26 5.78 -10.61
CA LEU A 113 -5.56 5.48 -10.00
C LEU A 113 -5.67 4.02 -9.58
N GLU A 114 -5.23 3.10 -10.43
CA GLU A 114 -5.20 1.66 -10.13
C GLU A 114 -4.28 1.36 -8.95
N ASP A 115 -3.08 1.93 -8.95
CA ASP A 115 -2.10 1.77 -7.88
C ASP A 115 -2.63 2.35 -6.56
N LYS A 116 -3.28 3.49 -6.62
CA LYS A 116 -3.91 4.12 -5.46
C LYS A 116 -4.97 3.22 -4.84
N GLU A 117 -5.86 2.66 -5.64
CA GLU A 117 -6.91 1.75 -5.18
C GLU A 117 -6.31 0.50 -4.52
N SER A 118 -5.28 -0.08 -5.15
CA SER A 118 -4.57 -1.24 -4.63
C SER A 118 -3.91 -0.95 -3.29
N LEU A 119 -3.21 0.18 -3.17
CA LEU A 119 -2.54 0.60 -1.94
C LEU A 119 -3.53 0.93 -0.82
N GLU A 120 -4.63 1.61 -1.13
CA GLU A 120 -5.67 1.92 -0.15
C GLU A 120 -6.29 0.64 0.41
N LYS A 121 -6.51 -0.35 -0.46
CA LYS A 121 -7.03 -1.66 -0.07
C LYS A 121 -6.05 -2.39 0.85
N ASN A 122 -4.76 -2.37 0.51
CA ASN A 122 -3.71 -2.98 1.34
C ASN A 122 -3.60 -2.30 2.70
N VAL A 123 -3.64 -0.97 2.74
CA VAL A 123 -3.61 -0.20 4.00
C VAL A 123 -4.80 -0.57 4.87
N LYS A 124 -5.99 -0.62 4.31
CA LYS A 124 -7.22 -0.98 5.04
C LYS A 124 -7.14 -2.39 5.61
N ASN A 125 -6.69 -3.35 4.81
CA ASN A 125 -6.54 -4.75 5.24
C ASN A 125 -5.48 -4.87 6.34
N ASN A 126 -4.36 -4.19 6.20
CA ASN A 126 -3.27 -4.20 7.17
C ASN A 126 -3.67 -3.51 8.48
N GLU A 127 -4.42 -2.43 8.41
CA GLU A 127 -4.95 -1.75 9.62
C GLU A 127 -5.94 -2.64 10.37
N SER A 128 -6.80 -3.37 9.65
CA SER A 128 -7.68 -4.38 10.26
C SER A 128 -6.89 -5.49 10.95
N SER A 129 -5.84 -5.98 10.29
CA SER A 129 -4.96 -7.01 10.86
C SER A 129 -4.25 -6.51 12.12
N LEU A 130 -3.84 -5.23 12.13
CA LEU A 130 -3.24 -4.60 13.32
C LEU A 130 -4.20 -4.55 14.49
N GLU A 131 -5.45 -4.20 14.25
CA GLU A 131 -6.46 -4.17 15.31
C GLU A 131 -6.71 -5.55 15.89
N GLU A 132 -6.79 -6.57 15.06
CA GLU A 132 -6.93 -7.97 15.49
C GLU A 132 -5.73 -8.40 16.35
N LEU A 133 -4.52 -8.06 15.92
CA LEU A 133 -3.31 -8.38 16.67
C LEU A 133 -3.25 -7.66 18.02
N LYS A 134 -3.65 -6.40 18.06
CA LYS A 134 -3.72 -5.64 19.33
C LYS A 134 -4.69 -6.26 20.29
N THR A 135 -5.87 -6.66 19.81
CA THR A 135 -6.88 -7.32 20.61
C THR A 135 -6.36 -8.66 21.15
N ASP A 136 -5.70 -9.45 20.32
CA ASP A 136 -5.06 -10.70 20.74
C ASP A 136 -3.99 -10.49 21.81
N LEU A 137 -3.12 -9.50 21.62
CA LEU A 137 -2.06 -9.18 22.58
C LEU A 137 -2.63 -8.73 23.92
N GLU A 138 -3.66 -7.88 23.91
CA GLU A 138 -4.34 -7.44 25.12
C GLU A 138 -5.01 -8.61 25.85
N SER A 139 -5.68 -9.47 25.10
CA SER A 139 -6.32 -10.66 25.64
C SER A 139 -5.31 -11.59 26.33
N ARG A 140 -4.14 -11.76 25.73
CA ARG A 140 -3.08 -12.60 26.29
C ARG A 140 -2.38 -11.97 27.50
N ARG A 141 -2.23 -10.65 27.50
CA ARG A 141 -1.64 -9.93 28.65
C ARG A 141 -2.53 -9.98 29.88
N ASN A 142 -3.85 -9.98 29.68
CA ASN A 142 -4.82 -9.99 30.76
C ASN A 142 -5.07 -11.39 31.34
N LYS A 143 -4.51 -12.41 30.78
CA LYS A 143 -4.53 -13.78 31.31
C LYS A 143 -3.24 -14.12 32.01
#